data_866d81490ea953cdfedf9c758281ce00
#
_entry.id   866d81490ea953cdfedf9c758281ce00
#
_cell.length_a   1.000
_cell.length_b   1.000
_cell.length_c   1.000
_cell.angle_alpha   90.00
_cell.angle_beta   90.00
_cell.angle_gamma   90.00
#
_symmetry.space_group_name_H-M   'P 1'
#
loop_
_entity.id
_entity.type
_entity.pdbx_description
1 polymer ?
#
loop_
_entity_poly.entity_id
_entity_poly.type
_entity_poly.pdbx_seq_one_letter_code
_entity_poly.pdbx_strand_id
1 'polypeptide(L)' 'MESLAVQPKRSAKDLEQVAAQETAAFLRRASITYLECCVSLMMTHLEREEVAAILEQEADMLRNLD' A
#
# COMPACT_ATOMS: atom_id res chain seq x y z
N MET A 1 35.58 4.47 0.85
CA MET A 1 34.63 4.04 1.31
C MET A 1 34.49 4.25 2.67
N GLU A 2 35.36 4.27 3.37
CA GLU A 2 35.20 4.48 4.61
C GLU A 2 34.57 5.71 4.95
N SER A 3 34.61 6.70 4.19
CA SER A 3 33.98 7.93 4.53
C SER A 3 32.59 7.70 4.89
N LEU A 4 32.02 6.69 4.39
CA LEU A 4 30.68 6.46 4.76
C LEU A 4 30.61 6.16 6.18
N ALA A 5 31.60 5.57 6.70
CA ALA A 5 31.56 5.23 8.03
C ALA A 5 31.63 6.39 8.92
N VAL A 6 32.01 7.49 8.41
CA VAL A 6 32.11 8.63 9.19
C VAL A 6 30.81 9.21 9.51
N GLN A 7 29.77 8.76 8.95
CA GLN A 7 28.49 9.32 9.20
C GLN A 7 28.13 9.20 10.63
N PRO A 8 27.39 10.13 11.15
CA PRO A 8 26.93 10.08 12.48
C PRO A 8 26.13 8.82 12.70
N LYS A 9 26.20 8.26 13.87
CA LYS A 9 25.48 7.13 14.11
C LYS A 9 24.06 7.24 13.86
N ARG A 10 23.42 8.31 14.18
CA ARG A 10 22.01 8.39 14.00
C ARG A 10 21.64 8.46 12.57
N SER A 11 22.56 8.78 11.68
CA SER A 11 22.23 8.92 10.30
C SER A 11 21.82 7.60 9.67
N ALA A 12 22.38 6.49 10.04
CA ALA A 12 22.01 5.23 9.47
C ALA A 12 20.59 4.88 9.84
N LYS A 13 20.18 5.11 11.09
CA LYS A 13 18.85 4.85 11.46
C LYS A 13 17.90 5.78 10.80
N ASP A 14 18.24 7.03 10.63
CA ASP A 14 17.36 8.00 9.97
C ASP A 14 17.14 7.60 8.53
N LEU A 15 18.17 7.13 7.84
CA LEU A 15 18.03 6.73 6.47
C LEU A 15 17.18 5.48 6.35
N GLU A 16 17.33 4.55 7.26
CA GLU A 16 16.52 3.38 7.25
C GLU A 16 15.07 3.70 7.47
N GLN A 17 14.78 4.64 8.36
CA GLN A 17 13.45 5.02 8.64
C GLN A 17 12.80 5.73 7.48
N VAL A 18 13.55 6.61 6.82
CA VAL A 18 13.03 7.32 5.65
C VAL A 18 12.78 6.32 4.53
N ALA A 19 13.68 5.38 4.32
CA ALA A 19 13.50 4.40 3.27
C ALA A 19 12.27 3.54 3.54
N ALA A 20 12.07 3.14 4.79
CA ALA A 20 10.92 2.35 5.15
C ALA A 20 9.63 3.13 4.95
N GLN A 21 9.63 4.41 5.28
CA GLN A 21 8.46 5.24 5.11
C GLN A 21 8.16 5.47 3.65
N GLU A 22 9.17 5.66 2.84
CA GLU A 22 8.96 5.88 1.43
C GLU A 22 8.49 4.60 0.76
N THR A 23 8.99 3.45 1.18
CA THR A 23 8.55 2.18 0.66
C THR A 23 7.08 1.96 1.03
N ALA A 24 6.72 2.25 2.26
CA ALA A 24 5.35 2.08 2.69
C ALA A 24 4.40 3.00 1.92
N ALA A 25 4.83 4.24 1.69
CA ALA A 25 4.01 5.18 0.93
C ALA A 25 3.86 4.73 -0.51
N PHE A 26 4.94 4.21 -1.10
CA PHE A 26 4.89 3.71 -2.45
C PHE A 26 3.95 2.51 -2.54
N LEU A 27 4.06 1.57 -1.61
CA LEU A 27 3.24 0.39 -1.62
C LEU A 27 1.78 0.73 -1.40
N ARG A 28 1.53 1.73 -0.57
CA ARG A 28 0.16 2.16 -0.35
C ARG A 28 -0.43 2.71 -1.63
N ARG A 29 0.30 3.58 -2.32
CA ARG A 29 -0.20 4.15 -3.57
C ARG A 29 -0.35 3.08 -4.63
N ALA A 30 0.60 2.17 -4.74
CA ALA A 30 0.55 1.12 -5.74
C ALA A 30 -0.63 0.19 -5.45
N SER A 31 -0.87 -0.12 -4.19
CA SER A 31 -1.98 -0.99 -3.82
C SER A 31 -3.32 -0.36 -4.16
N ILE A 32 -3.46 0.93 -3.89
CA ILE A 32 -4.69 1.63 -4.22
C ILE A 32 -4.88 1.66 -5.72
N THR A 33 -3.83 1.89 -6.48
CA THR A 33 -3.91 1.91 -7.93
C THR A 33 -4.32 0.53 -8.46
N TYR A 34 -3.76 -0.52 -7.91
CA TYR A 34 -4.13 -1.87 -8.32
C TYR A 34 -5.59 -2.15 -7.98
N LEU A 35 -6.04 -1.71 -6.82
CA LEU A 35 -7.42 -1.89 -6.44
C LEU A 35 -8.35 -1.18 -7.41
N GLU A 36 -7.99 0.04 -7.80
CA GLU A 36 -8.79 0.81 -8.74
C GLU A 36 -8.83 0.12 -10.09
N CYS A 37 -7.73 -0.50 -10.50
CA CYS A 37 -7.71 -1.25 -11.74
C CYS A 37 -8.62 -2.47 -11.64
N CYS A 38 -8.62 -3.14 -10.49
CA CYS A 38 -9.50 -4.28 -10.29
C CYS A 38 -10.96 -3.85 -10.33
N VAL A 39 -11.27 -2.73 -9.73
CA VAL A 39 -12.63 -2.20 -9.76
C VAL A 39 -13.04 -1.90 -11.20
N SER A 40 -12.15 -1.27 -11.96
CA SER A 40 -12.44 -0.95 -13.35
C SER A 40 -12.69 -2.23 -14.15
N LEU A 41 -11.92 -3.27 -13.87
CA LEU A 41 -12.09 -4.54 -14.55
C LEU A 41 -13.46 -5.13 -14.19
N MET A 42 -13.83 -5.08 -12.93
CA MET A 42 -15.12 -5.60 -12.51
C MET A 42 -16.28 -4.84 -13.17
N MET A 43 -16.08 -3.52 -13.37
CA MET A 43 -17.12 -2.71 -13.98
C MET A 43 -17.34 -3.03 -15.45
N THR A 44 -16.45 -3.80 -16.07
CA THR A 44 -16.66 -4.20 -17.46
C THR A 44 -17.73 -5.26 -17.60
N HIS A 45 -18.04 -5.98 -16.52
CA HIS A 45 -19.01 -7.06 -16.62
C HIS A 45 -19.97 -7.12 -15.44
N LEU A 46 -19.82 -6.26 -14.45
CA LEU A 46 -20.71 -6.23 -13.31
C LEU A 46 -21.30 -4.84 -13.17
N GLU A 47 -22.43 -4.78 -12.54
CA GLU A 47 -23.05 -3.50 -12.31
C GLU A 47 -22.40 -2.81 -11.14
N ARG A 48 -22.50 -1.51 -11.12
CA ARG A 48 -21.88 -0.70 -10.07
C ARG A 48 -22.30 -1.19 -8.69
N GLU A 49 -23.55 -1.51 -8.49
CA GLU A 49 -24.05 -1.93 -7.21
C GLU A 49 -23.49 -3.30 -6.81
N GLU A 50 -23.27 -4.14 -7.77
CA GLU A 50 -22.66 -5.42 -7.49
C GLU A 50 -21.20 -5.27 -7.05
N VAL A 51 -20.49 -4.38 -7.73
CA VAL A 51 -19.10 -4.11 -7.39
C VAL A 51 -19.03 -3.53 -5.99
N ALA A 52 -19.92 -2.60 -5.69
CA ALA A 52 -19.95 -1.98 -4.37
C ALA A 52 -20.22 -3.04 -3.29
N ALA A 53 -21.14 -3.95 -3.55
CA ALA A 53 -21.46 -4.99 -2.60
C ALA A 53 -20.28 -5.93 -2.38
N ILE A 54 -19.54 -6.26 -3.43
CA ILE A 54 -18.36 -7.08 -3.31
C ILE A 54 -17.32 -6.40 -2.44
N LEU A 55 -17.10 -5.11 -2.67
CA LEU A 55 -16.12 -4.37 -1.90
C LEU A 55 -16.55 -4.26 -0.43
N GLU A 56 -17.82 -4.11 -0.18
CA GLU A 56 -18.30 -4.05 1.18
C GLU A 56 -18.10 -5.38 1.88
N GLN A 57 -18.33 -6.47 1.18
CA GLN A 57 -18.13 -7.76 1.74
C GLN A 57 -16.65 -7.99 2.06
N GLU A 58 -15.77 -7.57 1.19
CA GLU A 58 -14.35 -7.69 1.44
C GLU A 58 -13.94 -6.83 2.63
N ALA A 59 -14.51 -5.66 2.77
CA ALA A 59 -14.22 -4.79 3.89
C ALA A 59 -14.67 -5.44 5.20
N ASP A 60 -15.83 -6.08 5.19
CA ASP A 60 -16.32 -6.75 6.37
C ASP A 60 -15.44 -7.93 6.74
N MET A 61 -15.00 -8.68 5.77
CA MET A 61 -14.11 -9.80 6.02
C MET A 61 -12.81 -9.32 6.64
N LEU A 62 -12.30 -8.22 6.15
CA LEU A 62 -11.07 -7.66 6.66
C LEU A 62 -11.24 -7.19 8.10
N ARG A 63 -12.34 -6.55 8.43
CA ARG A 63 -12.58 -6.07 9.77
C ARG A 63 -12.74 -7.21 10.76
N ASN A 64 -13.13 -8.36 10.29
CA ASN A 64 -13.33 -9.51 11.13
C ASN A 64 -12.14 -10.45 11.18
N LEU A 65 -11.04 -10.07 10.56
CA LEU A 65 -9.85 -10.84 10.65
C LEU A 65 -9.23 -10.67 12.02
N ASP A 66 -8.76 -11.69 12.60
CA ASP A 66 -8.09 -11.56 13.87
C ASP A 66 -6.62 -11.69 13.80
#